data_70e110cfb4e53261e7c16f5b6786e26e
#
_entry.id   70e110cfb4e53261e7c16f5b6786e26e
#
_cell.length_a   1.000
_cell.length_b   1.000
_cell.length_c   1.000
_cell.angle_alpha   90.00
_cell.angle_beta   90.00
_cell.angle_gamma   90.00
#
_symmetry.space_group_name_H-M   'P 1'
#
loop_
_entity.id
_entity.type
_entity.pdbx_description
1 polymer ?
#
loop_
_entity_poly.entity_id
_entity_poly.type
_entity_poly.pdbx_seq_one_letter_code
_entity_poly.pdbx_strand_id
1 'polypeptide(L)'
;MSRSKNLYSRAQIYLSFILILLGVSKANGDDISFLNDLELIETYKADFIQKSIGNDQSIDEIVKGTFYFKRPGMFLWFSSPPNNQKIIVNKQTVWIHDIDFNQVIVKSLDNEIKKTPLFLLINGPELLSENYLIEKAVAEQTEQTTEYIFKNKMDGNNIQLFSAKINSGLIQSLKIEDRIMGSIEINFKNIEKNIALEESMFIYVPEKNTDIID
;
A
#
# COMPACT_ATOMS: atom_id res chain seq x y z
N MET A 1 43.68 -4.97 51.78
CA MET A 1 44.00 -5.14 50.34
C MET A 1 42.86 -5.84 49.61
N SER A 2 41.63 -5.28 49.61
CA SER A 2 40.48 -5.92 48.97
C SER A 2 39.50 -4.95 48.27
N ARG A 3 39.83 -3.69 48.10
CA ARG A 3 38.91 -2.70 47.45
C ARG A 3 39.27 -2.32 46.02
N SER A 4 40.42 -2.71 45.49
CA SER A 4 40.85 -2.30 44.15
C SER A 4 40.39 -3.28 42.99
N LYS A 5 40.09 -4.54 43.33
CA LYS A 5 39.71 -5.52 42.30
C LYS A 5 38.28 -5.37 41.78
N ASN A 6 37.38 -4.73 42.53
CA ASN A 6 35.99 -4.52 42.10
C ASN A 6 35.72 -3.32 41.18
N LEU A 7 36.65 -2.37 41.08
CA LEU A 7 36.51 -1.21 40.22
C LEU A 7 36.87 -1.56 38.76
N TYR A 8 37.86 -2.40 38.55
CA TYR A 8 38.28 -2.82 37.20
C TYR A 8 37.26 -3.73 36.50
N SER A 9 36.52 -4.57 37.27
CA SER A 9 35.49 -5.42 36.68
C SER A 9 34.25 -4.66 36.26
N ARG A 10 33.92 -3.57 36.96
CA ARG A 10 32.79 -2.68 36.60
C ARG A 10 33.11 -1.80 35.40
N ALA A 11 34.33 -1.31 35.26
CA ALA A 11 34.78 -0.53 34.14
C ALA A 11 34.80 -1.33 32.83
N GLN A 12 35.16 -2.62 32.89
CA GLN A 12 35.13 -3.49 31.71
C GLN A 12 33.71 -3.83 31.26
N ILE A 13 32.75 -3.94 32.15
CA ILE A 13 31.35 -4.20 31.83
C ILE A 13 30.73 -2.96 31.16
N TYR A 14 31.04 -1.76 31.58
CA TYR A 14 30.57 -0.52 30.94
C TYR A 14 31.24 -0.26 29.59
N LEU A 15 32.49 -0.67 29.41
CA LEU A 15 33.18 -0.52 28.11
C LEU A 15 32.63 -1.50 27.06
N SER A 16 32.20 -2.71 27.46
CA SER A 16 31.55 -3.66 26.57
C SER A 16 30.15 -3.23 26.17
N PHE A 17 29.42 -2.49 27.04
CA PHE A 17 28.09 -2.00 26.74
C PHE A 17 28.09 -0.76 25.80
N ILE A 18 29.16 0.03 25.81
CA ILE A 18 29.32 1.18 24.91
C ILE A 18 29.72 0.75 23.49
N LEU A 19 30.38 -0.41 23.32
CA LEU A 19 30.75 -0.89 21.98
C LEU A 19 29.59 -1.57 21.23
N ILE A 20 28.51 -1.94 21.92
CA ILE A 20 27.28 -2.50 21.29
C ILE A 20 26.37 -1.38 20.77
N LEU A 21 26.54 -0.13 21.24
CA LEU A 21 25.72 1.01 20.82
C LEU A 21 26.25 1.77 19.59
N LEU A 22 27.40 1.35 19.04
CA LEU A 22 27.95 1.93 17.79
C LEU A 22 27.75 1.07 16.56
N GLY A 23 27.00 -0.03 16.69
CA GLY A 23 26.52 -0.83 15.59
C GLY A 23 25.19 -0.32 14.98
N VAL A 24 24.93 0.99 15.03
CA VAL A 24 23.98 1.59 14.10
C VAL A 24 24.72 1.62 12.76
N SER A 25 24.66 0.49 12.04
CA SER A 25 24.87 0.52 10.61
C SER A 25 24.03 1.67 10.11
N LYS A 26 24.65 2.75 9.61
CA LYS A 26 23.99 3.64 8.69
C LYS A 26 23.41 2.70 7.64
N ALA A 27 22.08 2.52 7.65
CA ALA A 27 21.41 2.00 6.50
C ALA A 27 21.90 2.87 5.34
N ASN A 28 22.78 2.31 4.54
CA ASN A 28 23.13 2.89 3.25
C ASN A 28 21.80 3.10 2.57
N GLY A 29 21.60 4.27 1.96
CA GLY A 29 20.35 4.70 1.40
C GLY A 29 19.64 3.51 0.79
N ASP A 30 18.52 3.14 1.42
CA ASP A 30 17.83 1.88 1.13
C ASP A 30 17.65 1.80 -0.37
N ASP A 31 18.04 0.66 -0.95
CA ASP A 31 17.85 0.39 -2.35
C ASP A 31 16.35 0.42 -2.66
N ILE A 32 15.87 1.61 -3.01
CA ILE A 32 14.48 1.87 -3.43
C ILE A 32 14.33 1.71 -4.94
N SER A 33 15.19 0.89 -5.55
CA SER A 33 15.19 0.62 -7.01
C SER A 33 13.82 0.19 -7.54
N PHE A 34 12.99 -0.43 -6.69
CA PHE A 34 11.62 -0.78 -7.07
C PHE A 34 10.77 0.43 -7.45
N LEU A 35 11.08 1.64 -6.95
CA LEU A 35 10.36 2.85 -7.35
C LEU A 35 10.59 3.15 -8.84
N ASN A 36 11.79 2.93 -9.33
CA ASN A 36 12.10 3.08 -10.75
C ASN A 36 11.35 2.02 -11.58
N ASP A 37 11.23 0.79 -11.06
CA ASP A 37 10.45 -0.26 -11.73
C ASP A 37 8.96 0.08 -11.77
N LEU A 38 8.43 0.68 -10.69
CA LEU A 38 7.04 1.15 -10.66
C LEU A 38 6.79 2.29 -11.66
N GLU A 39 7.76 3.17 -11.90
CA GLU A 39 7.63 4.24 -12.91
C GLU A 39 7.45 3.70 -14.32
N LEU A 40 8.08 2.58 -14.63
CA LEU A 40 8.00 1.95 -15.95
C LEU A 40 6.65 1.26 -16.22
N ILE A 41 5.75 1.21 -15.22
CA ILE A 41 4.43 0.59 -15.37
C ILE A 41 3.42 1.66 -15.76
N GLU A 42 3.05 1.69 -17.03
CA GLU A 42 2.03 2.60 -17.58
C GLU A 42 0.61 2.05 -17.37
N THR A 43 0.44 0.74 -17.51
CA THR A 43 -0.82 0.05 -17.29
C THR A 43 -0.61 -1.24 -16.50
N TYR A 44 -1.63 -1.60 -15.75
CA TYR A 44 -1.61 -2.76 -14.88
C TYR A 44 -2.99 -3.38 -14.78
N LYS A 45 -3.05 -4.69 -14.82
CA LYS A 45 -4.24 -5.49 -14.56
C LYS A 45 -3.88 -6.61 -13.61
N ALA A 46 -4.74 -6.89 -12.64
CA ALA A 46 -4.58 -8.04 -11.75
C ALA A 46 -5.93 -8.48 -11.20
N ASP A 47 -6.05 -9.75 -10.91
CA ASP A 47 -7.07 -10.24 -9.99
C ASP A 47 -6.64 -9.97 -8.55
N PHE A 48 -7.58 -9.63 -7.68
CA PHE A 48 -7.27 -9.39 -6.28
C PHE A 48 -8.13 -10.24 -5.33
N ILE A 49 -7.57 -10.50 -4.16
CA ILE A 49 -8.29 -10.98 -2.98
C ILE A 49 -7.95 -10.01 -1.86
N GLN A 50 -8.95 -9.31 -1.38
CA GLN A 50 -8.87 -8.41 -0.23
C GLN A 50 -9.46 -9.08 1.00
N LYS A 51 -8.79 -8.97 2.14
CA LYS A 51 -9.29 -9.37 3.45
C LYS A 51 -9.30 -8.16 4.36
N SER A 52 -10.44 -7.91 5.01
CA SER A 52 -10.56 -6.97 6.11
C SER A 52 -10.44 -7.73 7.42
N ILE A 53 -9.55 -7.29 8.29
CA ILE A 53 -9.20 -7.96 9.56
C ILE A 53 -9.44 -6.97 10.68
N GLY A 54 -10.39 -7.28 11.54
CA GLY A 54 -10.74 -6.45 12.70
C GLY A 54 -9.61 -6.36 13.74
N ASN A 55 -9.75 -5.45 14.68
CA ASN A 55 -8.78 -5.26 15.76
C ASN A 55 -8.65 -6.49 16.68
N ASP A 56 -9.65 -7.36 16.70
CA ASP A 56 -9.63 -8.65 17.42
C ASP A 56 -8.96 -9.79 16.62
N GLN A 57 -8.37 -9.46 15.46
CA GLN A 57 -7.75 -10.38 14.50
C GLN A 57 -8.73 -11.34 13.80
N SER A 58 -10.05 -11.10 13.91
CA SER A 58 -11.04 -11.82 13.11
C SER A 58 -11.01 -11.35 11.65
N ILE A 59 -11.35 -12.24 10.73
CA ILE A 59 -11.58 -11.87 9.33
C ILE A 59 -13.04 -11.45 9.22
N ASP A 60 -13.25 -10.14 9.05
CA ASP A 60 -14.59 -9.56 8.94
C ASP A 60 -15.18 -9.74 7.55
N GLU A 61 -14.34 -9.62 6.51
CA GLU A 61 -14.79 -9.67 5.14
C GLU A 61 -13.71 -10.17 4.18
N ILE A 62 -14.15 -10.86 3.12
CA ILE A 62 -13.30 -11.24 1.98
C ILE A 62 -13.96 -10.76 0.69
N VAL A 63 -13.28 -9.88 -0.02
CA VAL A 63 -13.69 -9.35 -1.32
C VAL A 63 -12.75 -9.85 -2.39
N LYS A 64 -13.29 -10.22 -3.55
CA LYS A 64 -12.52 -10.65 -4.72
C LYS A 64 -12.93 -9.81 -5.93
N GLY A 65 -12.01 -9.67 -6.87
CA GLY A 65 -12.32 -8.92 -8.07
C GLY A 65 -11.14 -8.71 -8.99
N THR A 66 -11.27 -7.73 -9.86
CA THR A 66 -10.22 -7.35 -10.81
C THR A 66 -9.90 -5.87 -10.67
N PHE A 67 -8.62 -5.57 -10.71
CA PHE A 67 -8.08 -4.23 -10.62
C PHE A 67 -7.36 -3.86 -11.90
N TYR A 68 -7.60 -2.65 -12.39
CA TYR A 68 -6.92 -2.06 -13.52
C TYR A 68 -6.43 -0.67 -13.16
N PHE A 69 -5.25 -0.30 -13.62
CA PHE A 69 -4.89 1.10 -13.67
C PHE A 69 -4.24 1.48 -15.02
N LYS A 70 -4.34 2.76 -15.36
CA LYS A 70 -3.65 3.40 -16.47
C LYS A 70 -3.18 4.78 -16.03
N ARG A 71 -1.87 5.03 -16.15
CA ARG A 71 -1.32 6.35 -15.84
C ARG A 71 -1.71 7.39 -16.89
N PRO A 72 -1.83 8.66 -16.50
CA PRO A 72 -1.89 9.15 -15.11
C PRO A 72 -3.32 9.11 -14.53
N GLY A 73 -3.43 8.70 -13.28
CA GLY A 73 -4.62 8.94 -12.44
C GLY A 73 -5.92 8.25 -12.85
N MET A 74 -5.85 7.16 -13.60
CA MET A 74 -7.02 6.37 -13.95
C MET A 74 -6.94 4.97 -13.34
N PHE A 75 -8.00 4.53 -12.65
CA PHE A 75 -8.12 3.14 -12.21
C PHE A 75 -9.57 2.67 -12.18
N LEU A 76 -9.73 1.38 -12.26
CA LEU A 76 -10.97 0.64 -12.08
C LEU A 76 -10.73 -0.48 -11.08
N TRP A 77 -11.48 -0.46 -9.99
CA TRP A 77 -11.59 -1.53 -9.01
C TRP A 77 -12.96 -2.16 -9.17
N PHE A 78 -13.03 -3.41 -9.58
CA PHE A 78 -14.27 -4.15 -9.74
C PHE A 78 -14.32 -5.30 -8.74
N SER A 79 -15.23 -5.24 -7.79
CA SER A 79 -15.50 -6.30 -6.83
C SER A 79 -16.59 -7.22 -7.36
N SER A 80 -16.33 -8.52 -7.26
CA SER A 80 -17.30 -9.57 -7.66
C SER A 80 -18.32 -9.85 -6.53
N PRO A 81 -19.48 -10.43 -6.85
CA PRO A 81 -20.44 -10.83 -5.81
C PRO A 81 -19.78 -11.61 -4.65
N PRO A 82 -20.26 -11.46 -3.39
CA PRO A 82 -21.49 -10.74 -3.00
C PRO A 82 -21.37 -9.21 -2.96
N ASN A 83 -20.18 -8.63 -3.07
CA ASN A 83 -19.94 -7.19 -3.00
C ASN A 83 -19.79 -6.62 -4.42
N ASN A 84 -20.84 -6.63 -5.17
CA ASN A 84 -20.86 -6.27 -6.59
C ASN A 84 -20.74 -4.75 -6.79
N GLN A 85 -19.49 -4.24 -6.74
CA GLN A 85 -19.20 -2.81 -6.76
C GLN A 85 -18.14 -2.46 -7.80
N LYS A 86 -18.26 -1.30 -8.42
CA LYS A 86 -17.22 -0.67 -9.24
C LYS A 86 -16.78 0.65 -8.64
N ILE A 87 -15.48 0.81 -8.45
CA ILE A 87 -14.88 2.12 -8.14
C ILE A 87 -14.08 2.51 -9.37
N ILE A 88 -14.47 3.61 -9.99
CA ILE A 88 -13.81 4.16 -11.17
C ILE A 88 -13.21 5.50 -10.78
N VAL A 89 -11.94 5.71 -11.11
CA VAL A 89 -11.30 7.02 -10.98
C VAL A 89 -10.77 7.43 -12.33
N ASN A 90 -11.10 8.64 -12.73
CA ASN A 90 -10.59 9.28 -13.92
C ASN A 90 -10.14 10.71 -13.59
N LYS A 91 -8.83 10.89 -13.47
CA LYS A 91 -8.17 12.19 -13.22
C LYS A 91 -8.65 12.91 -11.96
N GLN A 92 -9.87 13.46 -11.97
CA GLN A 92 -10.39 14.28 -10.87
C GLN A 92 -11.74 13.78 -10.32
N THR A 93 -12.33 12.77 -10.92
CA THR A 93 -13.65 12.27 -10.54
C THR A 93 -13.56 10.81 -10.09
N VAL A 94 -14.27 10.51 -9.02
CA VAL A 94 -14.45 9.17 -8.46
C VAL A 94 -15.92 8.80 -8.55
N TRP A 95 -16.21 7.66 -9.17
CA TRP A 95 -17.53 7.04 -9.19
C TRP A 95 -17.47 5.75 -8.36
N ILE A 96 -18.35 5.63 -7.38
CA ILE A 96 -18.53 4.42 -6.59
C ILE A 96 -19.91 3.88 -6.92
N HIS A 97 -19.95 2.86 -7.76
CA HIS A 97 -21.20 2.26 -8.24
C HIS A 97 -21.46 0.95 -7.51
N ASP A 98 -22.50 0.95 -6.70
CA ASP A 98 -23.09 -0.27 -6.15
C ASP A 98 -24.06 -0.83 -7.20
N ILE A 99 -23.67 -1.97 -7.79
CA ILE A 99 -24.40 -2.54 -8.93
C ILE A 99 -25.72 -3.16 -8.46
N ASP A 100 -25.73 -3.76 -7.27
CA ASP A 100 -26.90 -4.47 -6.74
C ASP A 100 -28.02 -3.50 -6.37
N PHE A 101 -27.68 -2.31 -5.87
CA PHE A 101 -28.64 -1.23 -5.58
C PHE A 101 -28.86 -0.28 -6.76
N ASN A 102 -28.12 -0.46 -7.87
CA ASN A 102 -28.11 0.46 -9.02
C ASN A 102 -27.93 1.94 -8.59
N GLN A 103 -27.02 2.17 -7.66
CA GLN A 103 -26.75 3.46 -7.07
C GLN A 103 -25.29 3.86 -7.30
N VAL A 104 -25.05 5.12 -7.65
CA VAL A 104 -23.70 5.64 -7.82
C VAL A 104 -23.47 6.88 -6.98
N ILE A 105 -22.36 6.90 -6.26
CA ILE A 105 -21.86 8.08 -5.57
C ILE A 105 -20.80 8.71 -6.46
N VAL A 106 -20.95 10.02 -6.74
CA VAL A 106 -19.99 10.80 -7.53
C VAL A 106 -19.26 11.76 -6.60
N LYS A 107 -17.93 11.74 -6.62
CA LYS A 107 -17.09 12.59 -5.77
C LYS A 107 -15.95 13.19 -6.58
N SER A 108 -15.51 14.37 -6.17
CA SER A 108 -14.20 14.88 -6.61
C SER A 108 -13.08 14.05 -5.96
N LEU A 109 -12.01 13.83 -6.70
CA LEU A 109 -10.80 13.23 -6.17
C LEU A 109 -10.12 14.21 -5.21
N ASP A 110 -10.41 14.09 -3.94
CA ASP A 110 -9.88 14.94 -2.88
C ASP A 110 -8.48 14.52 -2.39
N ASN A 111 -7.93 15.30 -1.47
CA ASN A 111 -6.61 15.04 -0.92
C ASN A 111 -6.55 13.78 -0.04
N GLU A 112 -7.66 13.33 0.52
CA GLU A 112 -7.69 12.13 1.36
C GLU A 112 -7.54 10.88 0.50
N ILE A 113 -8.27 10.80 -0.61
CA ILE A 113 -8.14 9.70 -1.58
C ILE A 113 -6.74 9.69 -2.22
N LYS A 114 -6.20 10.88 -2.55
CA LYS A 114 -4.85 11.02 -3.11
C LYS A 114 -3.72 10.54 -2.18
N LYS A 115 -3.97 10.49 -0.89
CA LYS A 115 -3.02 10.01 0.12
C LYS A 115 -3.16 8.51 0.43
N THR A 116 -4.12 7.83 -0.17
CA THR A 116 -4.27 6.39 0.04
C THR A 116 -3.07 5.62 -0.56
N PRO A 117 -2.61 4.55 0.11
CA PRO A 117 -1.46 3.77 -0.37
C PRO A 117 -1.57 3.32 -1.82
N LEU A 118 -2.74 2.83 -2.22
CA LEU A 118 -2.97 2.37 -3.57
C LEU A 118 -2.87 3.51 -4.59
N PHE A 119 -3.47 4.68 -4.28
CA PHE A 119 -3.40 5.84 -5.17
C PHE A 119 -1.96 6.33 -5.36
N LEU A 120 -1.16 6.38 -4.28
CA LEU A 120 0.23 6.80 -4.33
C LEU A 120 1.09 5.83 -5.14
N LEU A 121 0.90 4.53 -4.97
CA LEU A 121 1.59 3.50 -5.76
C LEU A 121 1.29 3.62 -7.26
N ILE A 122 0.05 3.98 -7.62
CA ILE A 122 -0.37 4.16 -9.02
C ILE A 122 0.19 5.44 -9.63
N ASN A 123 0.25 6.55 -8.86
CA ASN A 123 0.60 7.86 -9.41
C ASN A 123 2.10 8.17 -9.41
N GLY A 124 2.91 7.27 -8.83
CA GLY A 124 4.36 7.34 -8.97
C GLY A 124 5.13 7.49 -7.67
N PRO A 125 6.41 7.16 -7.73
CA PRO A 125 7.28 7.05 -6.58
C PRO A 125 7.60 8.37 -5.90
N GLU A 126 7.55 9.50 -6.61
CA GLU A 126 7.78 10.82 -6.03
C GLU A 126 6.76 11.08 -4.91
N LEU A 127 5.47 10.85 -5.17
CA LEU A 127 4.42 11.03 -4.17
C LEU A 127 4.56 10.08 -2.98
N LEU A 128 5.07 8.86 -3.21
CA LEU A 128 5.38 7.93 -2.11
C LEU A 128 6.48 8.49 -1.22
N SER A 129 7.60 8.90 -1.80
CA SER A 129 8.76 9.42 -1.07
C SER A 129 8.47 10.75 -0.37
N GLU A 130 7.58 11.58 -0.89
CA GLU A 130 7.12 12.81 -0.23
C GLU A 130 6.33 12.52 1.05
N ASN A 131 5.44 11.53 1.02
CA ASN A 131 4.48 11.27 2.09
C ASN A 131 4.94 10.21 3.09
N TYR A 132 5.85 9.30 2.71
CA TYR A 132 6.27 8.17 3.53
C TYR A 132 7.79 8.06 3.65
N LEU A 133 8.23 7.59 4.82
CA LEU A 133 9.55 6.98 4.98
C LEU A 133 9.45 5.55 4.48
N ILE A 134 10.35 5.15 3.59
CA ILE A 134 10.35 3.82 2.97
C ILE A 134 11.53 3.04 3.55
N GLU A 135 11.24 1.89 4.12
CA GLU A 135 12.24 0.98 4.69
C GLU A 135 12.08 -0.41 4.07
N LYS A 136 13.19 -1.08 3.82
CA LYS A 136 13.19 -2.48 3.42
C LYS A 136 13.03 -3.35 4.66
N ALA A 137 12.06 -4.26 4.66
CA ALA A 137 11.88 -5.18 5.79
C ALA A 137 13.08 -6.14 5.89
N VAL A 138 13.53 -6.38 7.12
CA VAL A 138 14.70 -7.27 7.39
C VAL A 138 14.30 -8.75 7.36
N ALA A 139 12.99 -9.07 7.36
CA ALA A 139 12.47 -10.43 7.46
C ALA A 139 12.51 -11.17 6.12
N GLU A 140 12.86 -12.46 6.21
CA GLU A 140 12.83 -13.51 5.17
C GLU A 140 12.71 -13.01 3.71
N GLN A 141 13.82 -12.53 3.19
CA GLN A 141 13.96 -12.28 1.76
C GLN A 141 14.07 -13.66 1.08
N THR A 142 13.03 -14.05 0.36
CA THR A 142 13.26 -15.02 -0.71
C THR A 142 13.99 -14.30 -1.84
N GLU A 143 14.83 -14.98 -2.60
CA GLU A 143 15.67 -14.37 -3.66
C GLU A 143 14.90 -13.48 -4.66
N GLN A 144 13.58 -13.53 -4.68
CA GLN A 144 12.73 -12.84 -5.66
C GLN A 144 11.74 -11.84 -5.08
N THR A 145 11.44 -11.89 -3.78
CA THR A 145 10.41 -11.02 -3.16
C THR A 145 11.00 -10.18 -2.05
N THR A 146 10.80 -8.88 -2.14
CA THR A 146 11.18 -7.91 -1.11
C THR A 146 9.93 -7.26 -0.54
N GLU A 147 9.86 -7.15 0.78
CA GLU A 147 8.84 -6.37 1.47
C GLU A 147 9.39 -4.99 1.81
N TYR A 148 8.61 -3.96 1.47
CA TYR A 148 8.89 -2.57 1.82
C TYR A 148 7.83 -2.08 2.80
N ILE A 149 8.28 -1.36 3.81
CA ILE A 149 7.44 -0.76 4.86
C ILE A 149 7.41 0.75 4.63
N PHE A 150 6.22 1.30 4.59
CA PHE A 150 5.96 2.71 4.35
C PHE A 150 5.37 3.31 5.62
N LYS A 151 6.12 4.16 6.30
CA LYS A 151 5.70 4.87 7.52
C LYS A 151 5.30 6.30 7.17
N ASN A 152 4.08 6.68 7.51
CA ASN A 152 3.58 8.03 7.23
C ASN A 152 4.46 9.08 7.94
N LYS A 153 4.89 10.11 7.21
CA LYS A 153 5.68 11.22 7.75
C LYS A 153 4.84 12.23 8.55
N MET A 154 3.53 12.22 8.35
CA MET A 154 2.62 13.15 8.99
C MET A 154 1.86 12.47 10.13
N ASP A 155 1.87 13.09 11.32
CA ASP A 155 1.02 12.68 12.43
C ASP A 155 -0.45 13.02 12.16
N GLY A 156 -1.37 12.19 12.69
CA GLY A 156 -2.81 12.44 12.62
C GLY A 156 -3.56 11.72 11.50
N ASN A 157 -2.90 10.99 10.62
CA ASN A 157 -3.56 10.10 9.67
C ASN A 157 -3.99 8.79 10.34
N ASN A 158 -5.15 8.26 9.93
CA ASN A 158 -5.63 6.94 10.38
C ASN A 158 -4.69 5.83 9.88
N ILE A 159 -4.23 5.93 8.63
CA ILE A 159 -3.22 5.02 8.06
C ILE A 159 -1.84 5.49 8.45
N GLN A 160 -1.24 4.79 9.41
CA GLN A 160 0.12 5.12 9.88
C GLN A 160 1.20 4.39 9.11
N LEU A 161 0.89 3.17 8.72
CA LEU A 161 1.82 2.23 8.14
C LEU A 161 1.10 1.39 7.10
N PHE A 162 1.78 1.14 6.00
CA PHE A 162 1.42 0.05 5.11
C PHE A 162 2.68 -0.68 4.65
N SER A 163 2.54 -1.92 4.20
CA SER A 163 3.63 -2.64 3.55
C SER A 163 3.22 -3.13 2.16
N ALA A 164 4.22 -3.29 1.30
CA ALA A 164 4.05 -3.84 -0.04
C ALA A 164 5.09 -4.93 -0.28
N LYS A 165 4.65 -6.09 -0.75
CA LYS A 165 5.55 -7.13 -1.26
C LYS A 165 5.72 -6.95 -2.76
N ILE A 166 6.97 -6.78 -3.16
CA ILE A 166 7.38 -6.54 -4.55
C ILE A 166 8.18 -7.75 -5.03
N ASN A 167 7.81 -8.26 -6.19
CA ASN A 167 8.56 -9.32 -6.88
C ASN A 167 8.79 -8.88 -8.33
N SER A 168 10.04 -8.84 -8.77
CA SER A 168 10.42 -8.44 -10.13
C SER A 168 9.77 -7.12 -10.57
N GLY A 169 9.75 -6.13 -9.66
CA GLY A 169 9.15 -4.82 -9.91
C GLY A 169 7.61 -4.80 -9.90
N LEU A 170 6.95 -5.92 -9.58
CA LEU A 170 5.49 -6.02 -9.53
C LEU A 170 4.98 -6.10 -8.09
N ILE A 171 3.93 -5.34 -7.78
CA ILE A 171 3.25 -5.39 -6.49
C ILE A 171 2.49 -6.72 -6.39
N GLN A 172 2.89 -7.58 -5.45
CA GLN A 172 2.23 -8.87 -5.19
C GLN A 172 1.18 -8.76 -4.10
N SER A 173 1.43 -7.93 -3.09
CA SER A 173 0.46 -7.69 -2.02
C SER A 173 0.67 -6.33 -1.37
N LEU A 174 -0.40 -5.86 -0.76
CA LEU A 174 -0.43 -4.69 0.11
C LEU A 174 -1.03 -5.11 1.45
N LYS A 175 -0.46 -4.61 2.55
CA LYS A 175 -1.07 -4.65 3.87
C LYS A 175 -1.15 -3.22 4.39
N ILE A 176 -2.33 -2.78 4.76
CA ILE A 176 -2.61 -1.44 5.25
C ILE A 176 -3.09 -1.57 6.69
N GLU A 177 -2.47 -0.85 7.62
CA GLU A 177 -2.86 -0.84 9.04
C GLU A 177 -3.56 0.48 9.34
N ASP A 178 -4.84 0.39 9.69
CA ASP A 178 -5.68 1.50 10.11
C ASP A 178 -5.94 1.40 11.62
N ARG A 179 -5.79 2.52 12.33
CA ARG A 179 -5.95 2.57 13.79
C ARG A 179 -7.36 2.25 14.27
N ILE A 180 -8.35 2.53 13.44
CA ILE A 180 -9.77 2.45 13.80
C ILE A 180 -10.37 1.14 13.29
N MET A 181 -10.10 0.82 12.03
CA MET A 181 -10.76 -0.29 11.32
C MET A 181 -9.98 -1.61 11.36
N GLY A 182 -8.75 -1.62 11.91
CA GLY A 182 -7.90 -2.81 11.88
C GLY A 182 -6.98 -2.83 10.67
N SER A 183 -6.89 -3.95 9.95
CA SER A 183 -6.01 -4.04 8.78
C SER A 183 -6.72 -4.56 7.54
N ILE A 184 -6.21 -4.13 6.39
CA ILE A 184 -6.65 -4.59 5.07
C ILE A 184 -5.46 -5.27 4.40
N GLU A 185 -5.64 -6.50 3.97
CA GLU A 185 -4.66 -7.25 3.18
C GLU A 185 -5.20 -7.46 1.76
N ILE A 186 -4.43 -7.04 0.75
CA ILE A 186 -4.76 -7.21 -0.66
C ILE A 186 -3.67 -8.07 -1.30
N ASN A 187 -4.05 -9.19 -1.90
CA ASN A 187 -3.15 -10.05 -2.64
C ASN A 187 -3.52 -10.02 -4.12
N PHE A 188 -2.55 -9.73 -4.98
CA PHE A 188 -2.70 -9.67 -6.44
C PHE A 188 -2.24 -10.97 -7.09
N LYS A 189 -2.97 -11.40 -8.11
CA LYS A 189 -2.68 -12.58 -8.94
C LYS A 189 -2.92 -12.26 -10.41
N ASN A 190 -2.39 -13.11 -11.29
CA ASN A 190 -2.61 -12.98 -12.75
C ASN A 190 -2.23 -11.56 -13.23
N ILE A 191 -1.09 -11.06 -12.75
CA ILE A 191 -0.64 -9.70 -12.99
C ILE A 191 -0.15 -9.55 -14.43
N GLU A 192 -0.70 -8.57 -15.13
CA GLU A 192 -0.30 -8.15 -16.47
C GLU A 192 0.10 -6.67 -16.42
N LYS A 193 1.27 -6.31 -16.94
CA LYS A 193 1.75 -4.92 -17.02
C LYS A 193 1.94 -4.47 -18.45
N ASN A 194 1.79 -3.17 -18.68
CA ASN A 194 2.02 -2.51 -19.96
C ASN A 194 1.21 -3.11 -21.11
N ILE A 195 -0.02 -3.56 -20.79
CA ILE A 195 -1.01 -4.04 -21.77
C ILE A 195 -1.84 -2.87 -22.33
N ALA A 196 -2.42 -3.05 -23.50
CA ALA A 196 -3.34 -2.07 -24.04
C ALA A 196 -4.63 -2.02 -23.20
N LEU A 197 -4.95 -0.85 -22.64
CA LEU A 197 -6.20 -0.57 -21.94
C LEU A 197 -6.89 0.63 -22.59
N GLU A 198 -8.15 0.44 -22.96
CA GLU A 198 -8.96 1.51 -23.55
C GLU A 198 -9.37 2.52 -22.47
N GLU A 199 -9.27 3.82 -22.75
CA GLU A 199 -9.65 4.87 -21.81
C GLU A 199 -11.14 4.83 -21.44
N SER A 200 -11.98 4.31 -22.31
CA SER A 200 -13.41 4.12 -22.08
C SER A 200 -13.70 3.22 -20.86
N MET A 201 -12.79 2.33 -20.48
CA MET A 201 -12.90 1.51 -19.26
C MET A 201 -12.93 2.34 -17.97
N PHE A 202 -12.35 3.54 -18.02
CA PHE A 202 -12.23 4.43 -16.87
C PHE A 202 -13.25 5.59 -16.92
N ILE A 203 -14.28 5.43 -17.73
CA ILE A 203 -15.39 6.38 -17.85
C ILE A 203 -16.65 5.69 -17.33
N TYR A 204 -17.28 6.29 -16.32
CA TYR A 204 -18.58 5.82 -15.86
C TYR A 204 -19.68 6.30 -16.80
N VAL A 205 -20.50 5.37 -17.26
CA VAL A 205 -21.71 5.67 -18.05
C VAL A 205 -22.90 5.14 -17.24
N PRO A 206 -23.79 6.03 -16.74
CA PRO A 206 -24.97 5.63 -15.98
C PRO A 206 -25.88 4.74 -16.82
N GLU A 207 -26.37 3.67 -16.20
CA GLU A 207 -27.45 2.87 -16.76
C GLU A 207 -28.80 3.59 -16.60
N LYS A 208 -29.81 3.11 -17.31
CA LYS A 208 -31.16 3.66 -17.17
C LYS A 208 -31.66 3.45 -15.72
N ASN A 209 -32.16 4.51 -15.10
CA ASN A 209 -32.65 4.56 -13.72
C ASN A 209 -31.56 4.32 -12.64
N THR A 210 -30.30 4.61 -12.93
CA THR A 210 -29.28 4.66 -11.87
C THR A 210 -29.57 5.85 -10.96
N ASP A 211 -29.57 5.60 -9.65
CA ASP A 211 -29.67 6.66 -8.64
C ASP A 211 -28.30 7.29 -8.44
N ILE A 212 -28.20 8.60 -8.70
CA ILE A 212 -26.92 9.34 -8.62
C ILE A 212 -26.95 10.24 -7.38
N ILE A 213 -25.96 10.06 -6.54
CA ILE A 213 -25.74 10.82 -5.30
C ILE A 213 -24.43 11.61 -5.47
N ASP A 214 -24.53 12.94 -5.35
CA ASP A 214 -23.42 13.91 -5.41
C ASP A 214 -22.94 14.31 -4.00
#